data_c9007fc666497215ab468907c8a13189
#
_entry.id   c9007fc666497215ab468907c8a13189
#
_cell.length_a   1.000
_cell.length_b   1.000
_cell.length_c   1.000
_cell.angle_alpha   90.00
_cell.angle_beta   90.00
_cell.angle_gamma   90.00
#
_symmetry.space_group_name_H-M   'P 1'
#
loop_
_entity.id
_entity.type
_entity.pdbx_description
1 polymer ?
#
loop_
_entity_poly.entity_id
_entity_poly.type
_entity_poly.pdbx_seq_one_letter_code
_entity_poly.pdbx_strand_id
1 'polypeptide(L)'
;MIIVNLLTNSNQTKDSNHGSSRMEKYSPLFLAVFLFAIQSCAFKGVVREKNIPYIEADNSYDLPAKELNVFSPRKASNLPVLIFIHGGSWNKGRKEIYDFMGNRLARRDVVTVIIDYPLAPDYQVDDMEKATVLAVEWVEKNISDFGGDPDQIFVSGHSAGGHLAALAAIKKEPWEELGRSNPIKGAILNDPAGLDWYWFLEQMRDRPNGTDNYDAFTDNPEVWKAYSPVYFLDENEVPLLLMEGEKTYPGIRLTVERFREAAEEKGVDLTYSFYPKTKHIPMVTQYFWTWSKGYDDVLGFIQSQSEESMRTSSSGETTGK
;
A
#
# COMPACT_ATOMS: atom_id res chain seq x y z
N MET A 1 -17.77 -25.15 -28.03
CA MET A 1 -18.66 -25.74 -29.03
C MET A 1 -20.03 -25.14 -28.80
N ILE A 2 -20.67 -24.66 -29.85
CA ILE A 2 -21.97 -23.97 -29.93
C ILE A 2 -21.88 -22.47 -29.59
N ILE A 3 -21.74 -21.64 -30.59
CA ILE A 3 -22.60 -20.60 -31.11
C ILE A 3 -21.96 -20.09 -32.42
N VAL A 4 -22.43 -20.66 -33.54
CA VAL A 4 -22.43 -20.05 -34.89
C VAL A 4 -23.73 -20.51 -35.51
N ASN A 5 -24.62 -19.57 -35.76
CA ASN A 5 -25.57 -19.58 -36.88
C ASN A 5 -26.74 -18.64 -36.53
N LEU A 6 -26.78 -17.53 -37.21
CA LEU A 6 -28.01 -16.84 -37.61
C LEU A 6 -27.63 -15.59 -38.44
N LEU A 7 -27.36 -15.82 -39.71
CA LEU A 7 -27.47 -14.80 -40.74
C LEU A 7 -27.65 -15.53 -42.08
N THR A 8 -28.87 -15.70 -42.53
CA THR A 8 -29.23 -15.70 -43.96
C THR A 8 -30.75 -15.67 -44.09
N ASN A 9 -31.27 -14.62 -44.70
CA ASN A 9 -32.19 -14.54 -45.83
C ASN A 9 -32.83 -13.14 -45.84
N SER A 10 -32.43 -12.29 -46.72
CA SER A 10 -32.86 -12.03 -48.12
C SER A 10 -34.34 -11.62 -48.24
N ASN A 11 -34.61 -10.39 -48.63
CA ASN A 11 -35.16 -10.10 -49.96
C ASN A 11 -35.20 -8.59 -50.28
N GLN A 12 -34.97 -8.32 -51.55
CA GLN A 12 -34.89 -7.04 -52.24
C GLN A 12 -36.20 -6.26 -52.27
N THR A 13 -36.14 -4.96 -52.22
CA THR A 13 -36.82 -4.09 -53.20
C THR A 13 -36.01 -2.78 -53.37
N LYS A 14 -35.78 -2.44 -54.63
CA LYS A 14 -35.23 -1.13 -55.11
C LYS A 14 -36.15 0.00 -54.77
N ASP A 15 -35.58 1.11 -54.33
CA ASP A 15 -35.90 2.41 -54.96
C ASP A 15 -34.80 3.44 -54.67
N SER A 16 -34.50 4.19 -55.68
CA SER A 16 -33.55 5.25 -55.83
C SER A 16 -33.96 6.51 -55.08
N ASN A 17 -33.05 7.12 -54.27
CA ASN A 17 -32.90 8.56 -54.37
C ASN A 17 -31.57 9.06 -53.75
N HIS A 18 -31.00 10.06 -54.43
CA HIS A 18 -29.78 10.73 -54.12
C HIS A 18 -29.81 11.43 -52.74
N GLY A 19 -28.78 11.18 -51.94
CA GLY A 19 -28.47 11.98 -50.74
C GLY A 19 -27.00 11.74 -50.39
N SER A 20 -26.12 12.62 -50.89
CA SER A 20 -24.70 12.62 -50.57
C SER A 20 -24.51 12.99 -49.11
N SER A 21 -24.30 12.04 -48.19
CA SER A 21 -23.80 12.29 -46.88
C SER A 21 -22.27 12.35 -46.93
N ARG A 22 -21.72 13.53 -46.68
CA ARG A 22 -20.30 13.77 -46.39
C ARG A 22 -19.88 12.89 -45.23
N MET A 23 -19.18 11.78 -45.51
CA MET A 23 -18.33 11.16 -44.50
C MET A 23 -17.13 12.08 -44.28
N GLU A 24 -17.12 12.79 -43.16
CA GLU A 24 -15.94 13.50 -42.70
C GLU A 24 -14.79 12.49 -42.56
N LYS A 25 -13.78 12.67 -43.40
CA LYS A 25 -12.52 11.90 -43.33
C LYS A 25 -11.80 12.32 -42.05
N TYR A 26 -11.97 11.57 -40.98
CA TYR A 26 -11.03 11.66 -39.86
C TYR A 26 -9.64 11.33 -40.40
N SER A 27 -8.74 12.30 -40.26
CA SER A 27 -7.37 12.17 -40.75
C SER A 27 -6.73 10.90 -40.18
N PRO A 28 -6.12 10.04 -41.01
CA PRO A 28 -5.39 8.85 -40.53
C PRO A 28 -4.32 9.19 -39.50
N LEU A 29 -3.91 10.46 -39.43
CA LEU A 29 -2.99 11.00 -38.43
C LEU A 29 -3.60 10.97 -37.01
N PHE A 30 -4.90 11.25 -36.85
CA PHE A 30 -5.59 11.19 -35.57
C PHE A 30 -5.73 9.74 -35.06
N LEU A 31 -6.01 8.80 -35.95
CA LEU A 31 -6.11 7.37 -35.61
C LEU A 31 -4.72 6.81 -35.23
N ALA A 32 -3.66 7.24 -35.92
CA ALA A 32 -2.29 6.82 -35.62
C ALA A 32 -1.80 7.37 -34.27
N VAL A 33 -2.11 8.65 -33.92
CA VAL A 33 -1.75 9.25 -32.64
C VAL A 33 -2.50 8.58 -31.49
N PHE A 34 -3.79 8.21 -31.69
CA PHE A 34 -4.57 7.50 -30.68
C PHE A 34 -4.07 6.08 -30.45
N LEU A 35 -3.67 5.37 -31.51
CA LEU A 35 -3.06 4.04 -31.43
C LEU A 35 -1.66 4.08 -30.78
N PHE A 36 -0.85 5.13 -31.00
CA PHE A 36 0.45 5.29 -30.35
C PHE A 36 0.31 5.60 -28.84
N ALA A 37 -0.69 6.38 -28.44
CA ALA A 37 -0.95 6.66 -27.03
C ALA A 37 -1.40 5.41 -26.23
N ILE A 38 -2.15 4.50 -26.88
CA ILE A 38 -2.57 3.24 -26.25
C ILE A 38 -1.41 2.25 -26.12
N GLN A 39 -0.43 2.27 -27.03
CA GLN A 39 0.73 1.36 -26.99
C GLN A 39 1.75 1.74 -25.91
N SER A 40 1.81 2.99 -25.47
CA SER A 40 2.79 3.43 -24.46
C SER A 40 2.56 2.84 -23.05
N CYS A 41 1.32 2.54 -22.67
CA CYS A 41 1.02 1.96 -21.36
C CYS A 41 1.09 0.42 -21.30
N ALA A 42 1.05 -0.28 -22.43
CA ALA A 42 0.90 -1.75 -22.47
C ALA A 42 2.23 -2.53 -22.31
N PHE A 43 3.39 -1.89 -22.44
CA PHE A 43 4.69 -2.58 -22.52
C PHE A 43 5.79 -2.04 -21.61
N LYS A 44 5.47 -1.42 -20.46
CA LYS A 44 6.53 -1.12 -19.48
C LYS A 44 7.05 -2.44 -18.90
N GLY A 45 8.26 -2.82 -19.29
CA GLY A 45 8.94 -3.98 -18.71
C GLY A 45 9.22 -3.74 -17.22
N VAL A 46 9.03 -4.77 -16.41
CA VAL A 46 9.32 -4.74 -14.97
C VAL A 46 10.56 -5.57 -14.70
N VAL A 47 11.51 -5.01 -13.98
CA VAL A 47 12.63 -5.71 -13.36
C VAL A 47 12.14 -6.25 -12.02
N ARG A 48 12.58 -7.45 -11.65
CA ARG A 48 12.21 -8.14 -10.42
C ARG A 48 13.45 -8.69 -9.78
N GLU A 49 13.83 -8.09 -8.68
CA GLU A 49 14.88 -8.61 -7.83
C GLU A 49 14.23 -9.21 -6.58
N LYS A 50 14.52 -10.49 -6.31
CA LYS A 50 13.81 -11.27 -5.29
C LYS A 50 14.76 -11.86 -4.28
N ASN A 51 14.20 -12.08 -3.08
CA ASN A 51 14.89 -12.70 -1.97
C ASN A 51 16.18 -11.95 -1.60
N ILE A 52 16.06 -10.62 -1.57
CA ILE A 52 17.15 -9.74 -1.15
C ILE A 52 17.11 -9.70 0.39
N PRO A 53 18.17 -10.11 1.09
CA PRO A 53 18.20 -10.02 2.54
C PRO A 53 18.24 -8.56 2.98
N TYR A 54 17.40 -8.20 3.95
CA TYR A 54 17.45 -6.93 4.66
C TYR A 54 17.75 -7.11 6.15
N ILE A 55 17.58 -8.33 6.66
CA ILE A 55 18.10 -8.79 7.94
C ILE A 55 18.95 -10.03 7.66
N GLU A 56 20.24 -9.93 7.90
CA GLU A 56 21.18 -11.04 7.75
C GLU A 56 21.06 -12.05 8.94
N ALA A 57 21.53 -13.29 8.74
CA ALA A 57 21.45 -14.32 9.76
C ALA A 57 22.30 -14.03 11.01
N ASP A 58 23.36 -13.25 10.86
CA ASP A 58 24.31 -12.86 11.91
C ASP A 58 24.11 -11.42 12.41
N ASN A 59 22.86 -10.92 12.32
CA ASN A 59 22.54 -9.56 12.74
C ASN A 59 22.65 -9.35 14.26
N SER A 60 22.79 -8.08 14.67
CA SER A 60 22.92 -7.69 16.09
C SER A 60 21.58 -7.55 16.82
N TYR A 61 20.45 -7.80 16.17
CA TYR A 61 19.11 -7.52 16.67
C TYR A 61 18.40 -8.75 17.28
N ASP A 62 19.02 -9.92 17.23
CA ASP A 62 18.44 -11.23 17.62
C ASP A 62 17.16 -11.56 16.82
N LEU A 63 17.09 -11.08 15.58
CA LEU A 63 16.00 -11.33 14.64
C LEU A 63 16.38 -12.42 13.63
N PRO A 64 15.42 -13.20 13.13
CA PRO A 64 15.69 -14.15 12.06
C PRO A 64 16.00 -13.42 10.77
N ALA A 65 16.80 -14.04 9.90
CA ALA A 65 17.03 -13.54 8.55
C ALA A 65 15.69 -13.27 7.84
N LYS A 66 15.58 -12.10 7.20
CA LYS A 66 14.39 -11.69 6.45
C LYS A 66 14.76 -11.08 5.11
N GLU A 67 13.90 -11.32 4.15
CA GLU A 67 14.09 -10.94 2.76
C GLU A 67 12.97 -10.05 2.25
N LEU A 68 13.26 -9.32 1.20
CA LEU A 68 12.30 -8.50 0.45
C LEU A 68 12.41 -8.77 -1.06
N ASN A 69 11.36 -8.40 -1.79
CA ASN A 69 11.32 -8.41 -3.24
C ASN A 69 11.18 -6.97 -3.76
N VAL A 70 11.96 -6.58 -4.77
CA VAL A 70 11.87 -5.27 -5.42
C VAL A 70 11.32 -5.42 -6.83
N PHE A 71 10.35 -4.58 -7.18
CA PHE A 71 9.74 -4.48 -8.50
C PHE A 71 9.90 -3.05 -9.01
N SER A 72 10.62 -2.86 -10.11
CA SER A 72 10.84 -1.54 -10.68
C SER A 72 10.58 -1.51 -12.19
N PRO A 73 10.18 -0.36 -12.77
CA PRO A 73 10.17 -0.20 -14.22
C PRO A 73 11.60 -0.39 -14.77
N ARG A 74 11.72 -0.99 -15.94
CA ARG A 74 13.06 -1.29 -16.55
C ARG A 74 13.98 -0.08 -16.70
N LYS A 75 13.46 1.13 -16.73
CA LYS A 75 14.20 2.38 -16.85
C LYS A 75 13.80 3.34 -15.72
N ALA A 76 13.62 2.79 -14.52
CA ALA A 76 13.30 3.59 -13.35
C ALA A 76 14.43 4.57 -13.04
N SER A 77 14.06 5.79 -12.69
CA SER A 77 14.97 6.80 -12.16
C SER A 77 14.16 7.77 -11.32
N ASN A 78 14.53 7.91 -10.07
CA ASN A 78 13.94 8.87 -9.13
C ASN A 78 12.42 8.75 -9.01
N LEU A 79 11.91 7.51 -8.91
CA LEU A 79 10.50 7.20 -8.79
C LEU A 79 10.08 7.05 -7.33
N PRO A 80 8.82 7.39 -6.97
CA PRO A 80 8.33 7.11 -5.63
C PRO A 80 8.40 5.62 -5.32
N VAL A 81 8.61 5.32 -4.04
CA VAL A 81 8.80 3.96 -3.51
C VAL A 81 7.65 3.59 -2.61
N LEU A 82 7.02 2.44 -2.83
CA LEU A 82 6.02 1.88 -1.94
C LEU A 82 6.52 0.58 -1.33
N ILE A 83 6.67 0.57 -0.01
CA ILE A 83 6.95 -0.65 0.77
C ILE A 83 5.60 -1.25 1.17
N PHE A 84 5.35 -2.50 0.76
CA PHE A 84 4.13 -3.22 1.11
C PHE A 84 4.41 -4.33 2.11
N ILE A 85 3.63 -4.33 3.19
CA ILE A 85 3.70 -5.26 4.32
C ILE A 85 2.47 -6.18 4.25
N HIS A 86 2.70 -7.49 4.18
CA HIS A 86 1.61 -8.45 4.04
C HIS A 86 0.76 -8.57 5.30
N GLY A 87 -0.51 -8.94 5.13
CA GLY A 87 -1.40 -9.34 6.21
C GLY A 87 -1.24 -10.82 6.58
N GLY A 88 -2.03 -11.25 7.57
CA GLY A 88 -2.06 -12.64 8.00
C GLY A 88 -2.10 -12.82 9.51
N SER A 89 -2.79 -11.92 10.22
CA SER A 89 -2.99 -11.99 11.68
C SER A 89 -1.67 -12.16 12.47
N TRP A 90 -0.59 -11.53 11.99
CA TRP A 90 0.77 -11.55 12.55
C TRP A 90 1.42 -12.95 12.66
N ASN A 91 0.72 -14.03 12.30
CA ASN A 91 1.18 -15.42 12.45
C ASN A 91 1.28 -16.21 11.13
N LYS A 92 0.98 -15.59 10.00
CA LYS A 92 1.07 -16.18 8.66
C LYS A 92 1.19 -15.12 7.58
N GLY A 93 1.47 -15.55 6.38
CA GLY A 93 1.67 -14.68 5.22
C GLY A 93 3.09 -14.79 4.68
N ARG A 94 3.31 -14.22 3.51
CA ARG A 94 4.62 -14.13 2.86
C ARG A 94 4.56 -13.15 1.69
N LYS A 95 5.71 -12.56 1.36
CA LYS A 95 5.86 -11.54 0.31
C LYS A 95 5.41 -11.98 -1.08
N GLU A 96 5.63 -13.27 -1.44
CA GLU A 96 5.37 -13.77 -2.80
C GLU A 96 3.89 -13.72 -3.17
N ILE A 97 2.98 -13.77 -2.19
CA ILE A 97 1.53 -13.68 -2.43
C ILE A 97 1.17 -12.36 -3.11
N TYR A 98 1.98 -11.31 -2.91
CA TYR A 98 1.71 -9.95 -3.39
C TYR A 98 2.57 -9.53 -4.59
N ASP A 99 3.38 -10.42 -5.16
CA ASP A 99 4.21 -10.16 -6.35
C ASP A 99 3.41 -9.57 -7.52
N PHE A 100 2.14 -9.96 -7.67
CA PHE A 100 1.25 -9.42 -8.69
C PHE A 100 1.01 -7.91 -8.51
N MET A 101 0.89 -7.45 -7.27
CA MET A 101 0.71 -6.02 -6.94
C MET A 101 1.99 -5.24 -7.23
N GLY A 102 3.16 -5.76 -6.81
CA GLY A 102 4.45 -5.18 -7.12
C GLY A 102 4.66 -4.98 -8.63
N ASN A 103 4.36 -6.01 -9.43
CA ASN A 103 4.42 -5.90 -10.89
C ASN A 103 3.50 -4.83 -11.48
N ARG A 104 2.32 -4.62 -10.89
CA ARG A 104 1.33 -3.68 -11.41
C ARG A 104 1.62 -2.24 -11.03
N LEU A 105 2.11 -2.01 -9.81
CA LEU A 105 2.54 -0.69 -9.36
C LEU A 105 3.82 -0.25 -10.11
N ALA A 106 4.77 -1.15 -10.31
CA ALA A 106 5.95 -0.86 -11.12
C ALA A 106 5.60 -0.41 -12.55
N ARG A 107 4.57 -0.99 -13.18
CA ARG A 107 4.07 -0.51 -14.49
C ARG A 107 3.42 0.87 -14.45
N ARG A 108 3.15 1.40 -13.25
CA ARG A 108 2.58 2.72 -12.98
C ARG A 108 3.59 3.70 -12.38
N ASP A 109 4.88 3.42 -12.61
CA ASP A 109 6.00 4.26 -12.19
C ASP A 109 6.13 4.40 -10.66
N VAL A 110 5.81 3.33 -9.91
CA VAL A 110 6.09 3.22 -8.48
C VAL A 110 7.03 2.04 -8.26
N VAL A 111 8.25 2.28 -7.76
CA VAL A 111 9.12 1.20 -7.30
C VAL A 111 8.46 0.56 -6.09
N THR A 112 8.21 -0.74 -6.14
CA THR A 112 7.48 -1.44 -5.10
C THR A 112 8.36 -2.47 -4.42
N VAL A 113 8.45 -2.37 -3.11
CA VAL A 113 9.17 -3.31 -2.25
C VAL A 113 8.14 -4.11 -1.45
N ILE A 114 8.24 -5.43 -1.45
CA ILE A 114 7.36 -6.30 -0.67
C ILE A 114 8.22 -7.06 0.33
N ILE A 115 7.92 -6.92 1.60
CA ILE A 115 8.74 -7.48 2.68
C ILE A 115 8.09 -8.70 3.35
N ASP A 116 8.92 -9.63 3.83
CA ASP A 116 8.56 -10.55 4.89
C ASP A 116 8.95 -9.94 6.24
N TYR A 117 8.33 -10.40 7.31
CA TYR A 117 8.66 -10.04 8.69
C TYR A 117 8.58 -11.29 9.60
N PRO A 118 9.18 -11.29 10.81
CA PRO A 118 9.03 -12.38 11.78
C PRO A 118 7.56 -12.62 12.13
N LEU A 119 7.19 -13.88 12.40
CA LEU A 119 5.79 -14.27 12.64
C LEU A 119 5.63 -14.91 14.00
N ALA A 120 4.47 -14.69 14.63
CA ALA A 120 4.06 -15.40 15.83
C ALA A 120 3.81 -16.90 15.53
N PRO A 121 3.95 -17.81 16.52
CA PRO A 121 4.23 -17.51 17.94
C PRO A 121 5.73 -17.37 18.27
N ASP A 122 6.63 -17.65 17.32
CA ASP A 122 8.08 -17.63 17.55
C ASP A 122 8.62 -16.21 17.83
N TYR A 123 7.96 -15.21 17.27
CA TYR A 123 8.29 -13.79 17.40
C TYR A 123 7.06 -12.96 17.76
N GLN A 124 7.26 -11.82 18.43
CA GLN A 124 6.19 -10.95 18.90
C GLN A 124 6.12 -9.66 18.11
N VAL A 125 5.18 -8.79 18.47
CA VAL A 125 4.88 -7.56 17.73
C VAL A 125 6.05 -6.57 17.73
N ASP A 126 6.85 -6.54 18.78
CA ASP A 126 8.08 -5.74 18.88
C ASP A 126 9.13 -6.16 17.86
N ASP A 127 9.33 -7.47 17.68
CA ASP A 127 10.19 -8.03 16.64
C ASP A 127 9.70 -7.66 15.23
N MET A 128 8.37 -7.68 15.05
CA MET A 128 7.72 -7.36 13.77
C MET A 128 7.83 -5.87 13.44
N GLU A 129 7.60 -4.99 14.41
CA GLU A 129 7.80 -3.54 14.26
C GLU A 129 9.25 -3.25 13.92
N LYS A 130 10.20 -3.79 14.69
CA LYS A 130 11.63 -3.62 14.46
C LYS A 130 12.06 -4.09 13.08
N ALA A 131 11.62 -5.28 12.65
CA ALA A 131 11.90 -5.77 11.31
C ALA A 131 11.31 -4.86 10.22
N THR A 132 10.11 -4.29 10.43
CA THR A 132 9.50 -3.33 9.50
C THR A 132 10.35 -2.06 9.38
N VAL A 133 10.80 -1.49 10.49
CA VAL A 133 11.65 -0.30 10.51
C VAL A 133 12.99 -0.58 9.83
N LEU A 134 13.62 -1.72 10.08
CA LEU A 134 14.85 -2.15 9.40
C LEU A 134 14.66 -2.33 7.89
N ALA A 135 13.49 -2.80 7.44
CA ALA A 135 13.19 -2.89 6.01
C ALA A 135 13.09 -1.50 5.37
N VAL A 136 12.46 -0.53 6.04
CA VAL A 136 12.41 0.87 5.57
C VAL A 136 13.82 1.47 5.53
N GLU A 137 14.64 1.23 6.55
CA GLU A 137 16.04 1.66 6.59
C GLU A 137 16.87 1.07 5.43
N TRP A 138 16.68 -0.21 5.15
CA TRP A 138 17.32 -0.87 4.02
C TRP A 138 16.91 -0.22 2.69
N VAL A 139 15.61 0.05 2.52
CA VAL A 139 15.06 0.70 1.33
C VAL A 139 15.68 2.09 1.15
N GLU A 140 15.70 2.92 2.17
CA GLU A 140 16.30 4.25 2.10
C GLU A 140 17.77 4.22 1.67
N LYS A 141 18.53 3.23 2.15
CA LYS A 141 19.97 3.09 1.80
C LYS A 141 20.22 2.54 0.39
N ASN A 142 19.31 1.72 -0.16
CA ASN A 142 19.63 0.90 -1.33
C ASN A 142 18.71 1.16 -2.54
N ILE A 143 17.55 1.81 -2.35
CA ILE A 143 16.52 1.82 -3.40
C ILE A 143 16.89 2.61 -4.64
N SER A 144 17.88 3.51 -4.57
CA SER A 144 18.40 4.24 -5.73
C SER A 144 18.99 3.31 -6.79
N ASP A 145 19.57 2.18 -6.41
CA ASP A 145 20.10 1.16 -7.32
C ASP A 145 18.99 0.49 -8.15
N PHE A 146 17.75 0.56 -7.67
CA PHE A 146 16.55 0.06 -8.31
C PHE A 146 15.73 1.17 -9.00
N GLY A 147 16.24 2.40 -9.02
CA GLY A 147 15.60 3.57 -9.62
C GLY A 147 14.50 4.22 -8.78
N GLY A 148 14.43 3.89 -7.49
CA GLY A 148 13.59 4.57 -6.52
C GLY A 148 14.25 5.83 -5.95
N ASP A 149 13.42 6.73 -5.44
CA ASP A 149 13.83 7.94 -4.75
C ASP A 149 13.79 7.71 -3.23
N PRO A 150 14.96 7.72 -2.53
CA PRO A 150 14.99 7.53 -1.09
C PRO A 150 14.30 8.65 -0.29
N ASP A 151 14.08 9.81 -0.91
CA ASP A 151 13.34 10.93 -0.32
C ASP A 151 11.82 10.83 -0.55
N GLN A 152 11.34 9.80 -1.26
CA GLN A 152 9.93 9.56 -1.55
C GLN A 152 9.50 8.12 -1.17
N ILE A 153 9.70 7.75 0.08
CA ILE A 153 9.34 6.43 0.61
C ILE A 153 7.94 6.48 1.25
N PHE A 154 7.07 5.61 0.78
CA PHE A 154 5.74 5.37 1.32
C PHE A 154 5.67 3.95 1.88
N VAL A 155 4.91 3.77 2.96
CA VAL A 155 4.62 2.44 3.51
C VAL A 155 3.16 2.09 3.34
N SER A 156 2.87 0.83 3.09
CA SER A 156 1.50 0.33 2.99
C SER A 156 1.40 -1.09 3.54
N GLY A 157 0.23 -1.46 3.98
CA GLY A 157 -0.04 -2.84 4.36
C GLY A 157 -1.53 -3.13 4.50
N HIS A 158 -1.87 -4.42 4.44
CA HIS A 158 -3.24 -4.88 4.63
C HIS A 158 -3.37 -5.60 5.97
N SER A 159 -4.48 -5.35 6.70
CA SER A 159 -4.76 -6.05 7.96
C SER A 159 -3.62 -5.89 8.99
N ALA A 160 -3.01 -6.98 9.45
CA ALA A 160 -1.82 -6.97 10.31
C ALA A 160 -0.65 -6.16 9.70
N GLY A 161 -0.46 -6.22 8.38
CA GLY A 161 0.55 -5.40 7.69
C GLY A 161 0.21 -3.91 7.71
N GLY A 162 -1.08 -3.57 7.67
CA GLY A 162 -1.55 -2.18 7.85
C GLY A 162 -1.29 -1.64 9.25
N HIS A 163 -1.36 -2.50 10.26
CA HIS A 163 -0.96 -2.18 11.63
C HIS A 163 0.54 -1.87 11.72
N LEU A 164 1.40 -2.75 11.17
CA LEU A 164 2.86 -2.54 11.18
C LEU A 164 3.27 -1.29 10.38
N ALA A 165 2.57 -1.02 9.26
CA ALA A 165 2.75 0.22 8.50
C ALA A 165 2.41 1.46 9.33
N ALA A 166 1.32 1.40 10.11
CA ALA A 166 0.92 2.49 11.01
C ALA A 166 1.96 2.72 12.11
N LEU A 167 2.44 1.65 12.77
CA LEU A 167 3.47 1.77 13.81
C LEU A 167 4.75 2.40 13.24
N ALA A 168 5.27 1.89 12.13
CA ALA A 168 6.49 2.42 11.51
C ALA A 168 6.36 3.88 11.08
N ALA A 169 5.16 4.31 10.65
CA ALA A 169 4.92 5.69 10.23
C ALA A 169 4.73 6.66 11.41
N ILE A 170 4.03 6.24 12.47
CA ILE A 170 3.53 7.13 13.52
C ILE A 170 4.48 7.22 14.71
N LYS A 171 5.06 6.09 15.16
CA LYS A 171 5.94 6.07 16.35
C LYS A 171 7.30 6.68 16.02
N LYS A 172 7.81 7.53 16.90
CA LYS A 172 9.17 8.09 16.83
C LYS A 172 10.22 7.19 17.46
N GLU A 173 9.87 6.50 18.55
CA GLU A 173 10.80 5.69 19.34
C GLU A 173 11.65 4.71 18.51
N PRO A 174 11.11 3.88 17.59
CA PRO A 174 11.93 2.95 16.83
C PRO A 174 12.99 3.62 15.94
N TRP A 175 12.71 4.85 15.48
CA TRP A 175 13.65 5.65 14.68
C TRP A 175 14.71 6.31 15.56
N GLU A 176 14.34 6.79 16.74
CA GLU A 176 15.26 7.35 17.73
C GLU A 176 16.25 6.30 18.24
N GLU A 177 15.81 5.05 18.44
CA GLU A 177 16.67 3.91 18.78
C GLU A 177 17.74 3.63 17.70
N LEU A 178 17.42 3.87 16.43
CA LEU A 178 18.37 3.79 15.32
C LEU A 178 19.22 5.06 15.17
N GLY A 179 19.01 6.08 16.01
CA GLY A 179 19.72 7.36 15.96
C GLY A 179 19.38 8.20 14.71
N ARG A 180 18.16 8.12 14.18
CA ARG A 180 17.76 8.76 12.93
C ARG A 180 16.31 9.26 12.93
N SER A 181 15.96 10.10 11.99
CA SER A 181 14.60 10.53 11.74
C SER A 181 13.85 9.53 10.87
N ASN A 182 12.52 9.53 10.97
CA ASN A 182 11.64 8.74 10.13
C ASN A 182 11.70 9.22 8.65
N PRO A 183 12.10 8.37 7.69
CA PRO A 183 12.17 8.75 6.28
C PRO A 183 10.83 8.63 5.53
N ILE A 184 9.79 8.09 6.17
CA ILE A 184 8.49 7.82 5.55
C ILE A 184 7.77 9.14 5.23
N LYS A 185 7.30 9.29 3.99
CA LYS A 185 6.58 10.47 3.48
C LYS A 185 5.06 10.30 3.45
N GLY A 186 4.56 9.11 3.69
CA GLY A 186 3.13 8.82 3.78
C GLY A 186 2.87 7.35 4.07
N ALA A 187 1.76 7.06 4.76
CA ALA A 187 1.36 5.69 5.06
C ALA A 187 -0.04 5.38 4.55
N ILE A 188 -0.19 4.21 3.91
CA ILE A 188 -1.43 3.75 3.29
C ILE A 188 -1.91 2.50 4.04
N LEU A 189 -2.92 2.69 4.88
CA LEU A 189 -3.46 1.71 5.80
C LEU A 189 -4.67 1.02 5.18
N ASN A 190 -4.45 -0.12 4.52
CA ASN A 190 -5.51 -0.84 3.83
C ASN A 190 -6.23 -1.81 4.76
N ASP A 191 -7.41 -1.43 5.21
CA ASP A 191 -8.28 -2.18 6.12
C ASP A 191 -7.49 -2.73 7.34
N PRO A 192 -6.76 -1.85 8.05
CA PRO A 192 -5.77 -2.23 9.05
C PRO A 192 -6.42 -2.85 10.28
N ALA A 193 -5.84 -3.93 10.79
CA ALA A 193 -6.20 -4.46 12.10
C ALA A 193 -5.42 -3.71 13.21
N GLY A 194 -5.91 -3.73 14.42
CA GLY A 194 -5.11 -3.39 15.61
C GLY A 194 -4.78 -1.91 15.84
N LEU A 195 -5.45 -0.96 15.19
CA LEU A 195 -5.18 0.47 15.38
C LEU A 195 -5.43 0.97 16.82
N ASP A 196 -6.35 0.32 17.55
CA ASP A 196 -6.53 0.44 19.01
C ASP A 196 -6.68 -0.96 19.60
N TRP A 197 -5.55 -1.70 19.61
CA TRP A 197 -5.54 -3.10 20.03
C TRP A 197 -5.73 -3.25 21.53
N TYR A 198 -5.18 -2.30 22.31
CA TYR A 198 -5.36 -2.25 23.75
C TYR A 198 -6.85 -2.21 24.14
N TRP A 199 -7.60 -1.24 23.60
CA TRP A 199 -9.02 -1.14 23.88
C TRP A 199 -9.78 -2.39 23.42
N PHE A 200 -9.47 -2.90 22.25
CA PHE A 200 -10.16 -4.07 21.69
C PHE A 200 -9.93 -5.32 22.55
N LEU A 201 -8.70 -5.62 22.94
CA LEU A 201 -8.38 -6.79 23.75
C LEU A 201 -8.94 -6.69 25.18
N GLU A 202 -8.96 -5.49 25.77
CA GLU A 202 -9.66 -5.25 27.04
C GLU A 202 -11.14 -5.61 26.96
N GLN A 203 -11.82 -5.27 25.85
CA GLN A 203 -13.23 -5.65 25.65
C GLN A 203 -13.44 -7.15 25.43
N MET A 204 -12.40 -7.85 24.99
CA MET A 204 -12.46 -9.28 24.69
C MET A 204 -11.91 -10.17 25.81
N ARG A 205 -11.27 -9.62 26.83
CA ARG A 205 -10.57 -10.36 27.89
C ARG A 205 -11.39 -11.48 28.53
N ASP A 206 -12.66 -11.20 28.81
CA ASP A 206 -13.55 -12.13 29.51
C ASP A 206 -14.47 -12.93 28.54
N ARG A 207 -14.23 -12.85 27.23
CA ARG A 207 -15.03 -13.58 26.23
C ARG A 207 -14.38 -14.93 25.89
N PRO A 208 -15.18 -15.97 25.65
CA PRO A 208 -14.67 -17.22 25.10
C PRO A 208 -13.91 -16.94 23.78
N ASN A 209 -12.69 -17.45 23.66
CA ASN A 209 -11.78 -17.23 22.50
C ASN A 209 -11.37 -15.76 22.29
N GLY A 210 -11.51 -14.89 23.30
CA GLY A 210 -11.07 -13.49 23.23
C GLY A 210 -9.55 -13.34 23.14
N THR A 211 -8.82 -14.42 23.38
CA THR A 211 -7.35 -14.48 23.47
C THR A 211 -6.65 -15.04 22.24
N ASP A 212 -7.37 -15.33 21.15
CA ASP A 212 -6.82 -15.98 19.94
C ASP A 212 -5.70 -15.18 19.24
N ASN A 213 -5.47 -13.90 19.63
CA ASN A 213 -4.43 -13.04 19.06
C ASN A 213 -3.27 -12.75 20.04
N TYR A 214 -3.23 -13.41 21.19
CA TYR A 214 -2.18 -13.19 22.19
C TYR A 214 -0.82 -13.71 21.76
N ASP A 215 -0.75 -14.63 20.79
CA ASP A 215 0.51 -15.17 20.30
C ASP A 215 1.49 -14.09 19.84
N ALA A 216 0.97 -13.03 19.21
CA ALA A 216 1.78 -11.91 18.75
C ALA A 216 1.94 -10.79 19.81
N PHE A 217 0.98 -10.62 20.73
CA PHE A 217 0.90 -9.48 21.66
C PHE A 217 1.04 -9.87 23.13
N THR A 218 1.24 -11.13 23.44
CA THR A 218 1.22 -11.67 24.80
C THR A 218 -0.11 -11.39 25.54
N ASP A 219 -0.20 -11.71 26.81
CA ASP A 219 -1.34 -11.39 27.70
C ASP A 219 -1.13 -10.09 28.51
N ASN A 220 -0.07 -9.34 28.19
CA ASN A 220 0.29 -8.12 28.91
C ASN A 220 -0.36 -6.87 28.28
N PRO A 221 -1.28 -6.18 28.99
CA PRO A 221 -1.93 -4.97 28.51
C PRO A 221 -0.99 -3.81 28.18
N GLU A 222 0.18 -3.74 28.81
CA GLU A 222 1.18 -2.71 28.48
C GLU A 222 1.75 -2.92 27.08
N VAL A 223 1.94 -4.19 26.68
CA VAL A 223 2.32 -4.54 25.29
C VAL A 223 1.20 -4.14 24.32
N TRP A 224 -0.06 -4.42 24.64
CA TRP A 224 -1.18 -4.03 23.78
C TRP A 224 -1.23 -2.53 23.54
N LYS A 225 -0.99 -1.73 24.60
CA LYS A 225 -0.98 -0.28 24.52
C LYS A 225 0.24 0.24 23.75
N ALA A 226 1.43 -0.30 24.02
CA ALA A 226 2.68 0.08 23.38
C ALA A 226 2.67 -0.17 21.85
N TYR A 227 1.82 -1.11 21.38
CA TYR A 227 1.67 -1.44 19.98
C TYR A 227 0.25 -1.13 19.44
N SER A 228 -0.41 -0.13 19.98
CA SER A 228 -1.66 0.44 19.46
C SER A 228 -1.42 1.82 18.86
N PRO A 229 -1.39 1.97 17.54
CA PRO A 229 -1.04 3.23 16.86
C PRO A 229 -1.80 4.47 17.35
N VAL A 230 -3.04 4.32 17.79
CA VAL A 230 -3.89 5.42 18.28
C VAL A 230 -3.26 6.23 19.43
N TYR A 231 -2.41 5.59 20.23
CA TYR A 231 -1.78 6.25 21.38
C TYR A 231 -0.56 7.12 21.04
N PHE A 232 -0.10 7.05 19.77
CA PHE A 232 1.06 7.79 19.26
C PHE A 232 0.68 8.88 18.25
N LEU A 233 -0.60 9.16 18.04
CA LEU A 233 -1.06 10.15 17.06
C LEU A 233 -0.52 11.57 17.31
N ASP A 234 -0.19 11.93 18.55
CA ASP A 234 0.46 13.20 18.86
C ASP A 234 1.91 13.28 18.35
N GLU A 235 2.53 12.14 18.10
CA GLU A 235 3.89 12.04 17.55
C GLU A 235 3.89 12.07 16.02
N ASN A 236 2.74 11.86 15.40
CA ASN A 236 2.63 11.66 13.96
C ASN A 236 2.90 12.96 13.19
N GLU A 237 3.86 12.89 12.28
CA GLU A 237 4.19 13.93 11.31
C GLU A 237 3.98 13.45 9.86
N VAL A 238 3.45 12.24 9.69
CA VAL A 238 3.34 11.56 8.38
C VAL A 238 1.89 11.55 7.92
N PRO A 239 1.56 12.06 6.72
CA PRO A 239 0.22 11.96 6.15
C PRO A 239 -0.25 10.51 6.02
N LEU A 240 -1.53 10.27 6.31
CA LEU A 240 -2.14 8.94 6.33
C LEU A 240 -3.26 8.83 5.32
N LEU A 241 -3.28 7.72 4.56
CA LEU A 241 -4.46 7.27 3.81
C LEU A 241 -5.03 6.03 4.49
N LEU A 242 -6.22 6.14 5.05
CA LEU A 242 -6.94 5.05 5.69
C LEU A 242 -8.05 4.53 4.78
N MET A 243 -7.96 3.28 4.38
CA MET A 243 -8.93 2.61 3.49
C MET A 243 -9.71 1.57 4.29
N GLU A 244 -11.05 1.64 4.27
CA GLU A 244 -11.90 0.73 5.04
C GLU A 244 -12.98 0.07 4.18
N GLY A 245 -13.13 -1.26 4.33
CA GLY A 245 -14.24 -2.02 3.74
C GLY A 245 -15.51 -1.99 4.59
N GLU A 246 -16.67 -1.65 3.99
CA GLU A 246 -17.96 -1.62 4.72
C GLU A 246 -18.27 -2.92 5.47
N LYS A 247 -17.87 -4.07 4.90
CA LYS A 247 -18.13 -5.41 5.44
C LYS A 247 -16.88 -6.08 5.99
N THR A 248 -15.95 -5.27 6.50
CA THR A 248 -14.77 -5.77 7.20
C THR A 248 -15.13 -6.47 8.52
N TYR A 249 -14.16 -7.04 9.22
CA TYR A 249 -14.40 -7.66 10.51
C TYR A 249 -14.82 -6.62 11.56
N PRO A 250 -15.78 -6.96 12.47
CA PRO A 250 -16.26 -6.01 13.47
C PRO A 250 -15.15 -5.37 14.32
N GLY A 251 -14.14 -6.15 14.71
CA GLY A 251 -12.99 -5.63 15.48
C GLY A 251 -12.17 -4.62 14.70
N ILE A 252 -11.96 -4.83 13.41
CA ILE A 252 -11.27 -3.86 12.54
C ILE A 252 -12.08 -2.57 12.46
N ARG A 253 -13.37 -2.65 12.16
CA ARG A 253 -14.25 -1.48 12.07
C ARG A 253 -14.21 -0.64 13.34
N LEU A 254 -14.36 -1.28 14.52
CA LEU A 254 -14.38 -0.58 15.80
C LEU A 254 -13.05 0.15 16.07
N THR A 255 -11.91 -0.50 15.80
CA THR A 255 -10.61 0.12 16.02
C THR A 255 -10.28 1.20 14.98
N VAL A 256 -10.76 1.05 13.74
CA VAL A 256 -10.66 2.08 12.69
C VAL A 256 -11.49 3.32 13.05
N GLU A 257 -12.73 3.14 13.53
CA GLU A 257 -13.60 4.25 13.96
C GLU A 257 -12.92 5.07 15.08
N ARG A 258 -12.45 4.40 16.13
CA ARG A 258 -11.74 5.03 17.25
C ARG A 258 -10.47 5.77 16.81
N PHE A 259 -9.70 5.15 15.91
CA PHE A 259 -8.49 5.78 15.37
C PHE A 259 -8.82 7.04 14.57
N ARG A 260 -9.87 7.02 13.76
CA ARG A 260 -10.33 8.19 13.00
C ARG A 260 -10.80 9.33 13.90
N GLU A 261 -11.60 9.01 14.92
CA GLU A 261 -12.05 10.02 15.92
C GLU A 261 -10.86 10.66 16.63
N ALA A 262 -9.89 9.87 17.08
CA ALA A 262 -8.70 10.36 17.71
C ALA A 262 -7.80 11.18 16.76
N ALA A 263 -7.68 10.77 15.51
CA ALA A 263 -6.91 11.50 14.49
C ALA A 263 -7.56 12.86 14.17
N GLU A 264 -8.88 12.92 14.08
CA GLU A 264 -9.62 14.17 13.88
C GLU A 264 -9.45 15.11 15.09
N GLU A 265 -9.58 14.60 16.31
CA GLU A 265 -9.39 15.38 17.55
C GLU A 265 -7.99 15.99 17.64
N LYS A 266 -6.97 15.26 17.19
CA LYS A 266 -5.55 15.67 17.21
C LYS A 266 -5.10 16.45 15.99
N GLY A 267 -5.97 16.61 14.99
CA GLY A 267 -5.65 17.35 13.75
C GLY A 267 -4.62 16.63 12.86
N VAL A 268 -4.57 15.29 12.91
CA VAL A 268 -3.70 14.48 12.06
C VAL A 268 -4.14 14.58 10.60
N ASP A 269 -3.19 14.72 9.66
CA ASP A 269 -3.47 14.67 8.23
C ASP A 269 -3.88 13.25 7.81
N LEU A 270 -5.19 13.00 7.82
CA LEU A 270 -5.81 11.71 7.55
C LEU A 270 -6.81 11.81 6.39
N THR A 271 -6.44 11.26 5.24
CA THR A 271 -7.37 11.00 4.14
C THR A 271 -8.09 9.67 4.38
N TYR A 272 -9.43 9.68 4.33
CA TYR A 272 -10.23 8.47 4.53
C TYR A 272 -10.94 8.04 3.25
N SER A 273 -10.78 6.77 2.87
CA SER A 273 -11.42 6.16 1.71
C SER A 273 -12.27 4.95 2.11
N PHE A 274 -13.60 5.08 1.96
CA PHE A 274 -14.57 4.03 2.27
C PHE A 274 -14.93 3.22 1.03
N TYR A 275 -15.06 1.90 1.21
CA TYR A 275 -15.35 0.91 0.16
C TYR A 275 -16.68 0.22 0.40
N PRO A 276 -17.79 0.71 -0.20
CA PRO A 276 -19.13 0.11 0.00
C PRO A 276 -19.16 -1.35 -0.41
N LYS A 277 -19.88 -2.17 0.36
CA LYS A 277 -20.12 -3.60 0.14
C LYS A 277 -18.84 -4.47 0.12
N THR A 278 -17.68 -3.92 0.42
CA THR A 278 -16.40 -4.61 0.35
C THR A 278 -16.07 -5.25 1.70
N LYS A 279 -15.69 -6.53 1.65
CA LYS A 279 -15.23 -7.31 2.81
C LYS A 279 -13.72 -7.14 3.01
N HIS A 280 -13.20 -7.61 4.15
CA HIS A 280 -11.79 -7.55 4.53
C HIS A 280 -10.82 -8.08 3.46
N ILE A 281 -10.98 -9.33 3.03
CA ILE A 281 -10.08 -9.91 2.01
C ILE A 281 -10.22 -9.22 0.64
N PRO A 282 -11.41 -8.89 0.13
CA PRO A 282 -11.56 -8.05 -1.05
C PRO A 282 -10.82 -6.70 -1.01
N MET A 283 -10.56 -6.12 0.16
CA MET A 283 -9.78 -4.88 0.26
C MET A 283 -8.36 -5.05 -0.28
N VAL A 284 -7.77 -6.22 -0.22
CA VAL A 284 -6.45 -6.48 -0.83
C VAL A 284 -6.55 -7.22 -2.16
N THR A 285 -7.52 -8.12 -2.35
CA THR A 285 -7.61 -8.86 -3.60
C THR A 285 -8.14 -8.02 -4.76
N GLN A 286 -8.73 -6.85 -4.53
CA GLN A 286 -9.09 -5.91 -5.59
C GLN A 286 -7.90 -5.53 -6.48
N TYR A 287 -6.69 -5.56 -5.97
CA TYR A 287 -5.47 -5.28 -6.73
C TYR A 287 -5.15 -6.34 -7.81
N PHE A 288 -5.90 -7.44 -7.88
CA PHE A 288 -5.87 -8.33 -9.05
C PHE A 288 -6.46 -7.67 -10.31
N TRP A 289 -7.29 -6.65 -10.17
CA TRP A 289 -7.88 -5.92 -11.29
C TRP A 289 -7.22 -4.56 -11.46
N THR A 290 -6.78 -4.28 -12.69
CA THR A 290 -6.02 -3.07 -13.02
C THR A 290 -6.83 -1.78 -12.93
N TRP A 291 -8.15 -1.88 -12.87
CA TRP A 291 -9.12 -0.77 -12.77
C TRP A 291 -9.74 -0.66 -11.38
N SER A 292 -9.13 -1.24 -10.36
CA SER A 292 -9.67 -1.16 -9.02
C SER A 292 -9.45 0.24 -8.42
N LYS A 293 -10.46 0.73 -7.69
CA LYS A 293 -10.37 1.98 -6.94
C LYS A 293 -9.14 2.02 -6.01
N GLY A 294 -8.71 0.86 -5.50
CA GLY A 294 -7.53 0.77 -4.65
C GLY A 294 -6.26 1.30 -5.32
N TYR A 295 -6.07 1.11 -6.64
CA TYR A 295 -4.94 1.72 -7.34
C TYR A 295 -5.10 3.22 -7.48
N ASP A 296 -6.30 3.71 -7.76
CA ASP A 296 -6.55 5.14 -7.92
C ASP A 296 -6.29 5.88 -6.60
N ASP A 297 -6.75 5.32 -5.48
CA ASP A 297 -6.52 5.89 -4.15
C ASP A 297 -5.02 5.87 -3.77
N VAL A 298 -4.33 4.74 -3.95
CA VAL A 298 -2.90 4.60 -3.63
C VAL A 298 -2.04 5.54 -4.49
N LEU A 299 -2.27 5.55 -5.81
CA LEU A 299 -1.47 6.38 -6.71
C LEU A 299 -1.78 7.87 -6.54
N GLY A 300 -3.05 8.22 -6.34
CA GLY A 300 -3.46 9.60 -6.06
C GLY A 300 -2.84 10.14 -4.78
N PHE A 301 -2.81 9.34 -3.72
CA PHE A 301 -2.15 9.70 -2.47
C PHE A 301 -0.64 9.88 -2.64
N ILE A 302 0.06 8.92 -3.25
CA ILE A 302 1.51 9.03 -3.51
C ILE A 302 1.80 10.29 -4.32
N GLN A 303 1.04 10.55 -5.40
CA GLN A 303 1.25 11.72 -6.25
C GLN A 303 1.03 13.02 -5.48
N SER A 304 -0.04 13.15 -4.69
CA SER A 304 -0.32 14.37 -3.91
C SER A 304 0.79 14.71 -2.93
N GLN A 305 1.31 13.70 -2.22
CA GLN A 305 2.38 13.88 -1.24
C GLN A 305 3.74 14.20 -1.92
N SER A 306 4.02 13.56 -3.08
CA SER A 306 5.23 13.88 -3.86
C SER A 306 5.22 15.31 -4.38
N GLU A 307 4.07 15.82 -4.85
CA GLU A 307 3.94 17.20 -5.33
C GLU A 307 4.09 18.22 -4.19
N GLU A 308 3.57 17.93 -3.00
CA GLU A 308 3.71 18.78 -1.82
C GLU A 308 5.15 18.86 -1.33
N SER A 309 5.85 17.74 -1.27
CA SER A 309 7.28 17.70 -0.94
C SER A 309 8.13 18.55 -1.90
N MET A 310 7.85 18.50 -3.20
CA MET A 310 8.56 19.33 -4.19
C MET A 310 8.27 20.83 -4.04
N ARG A 311 7.07 21.21 -3.66
CA ARG A 311 6.71 22.63 -3.42
C ARG A 311 7.40 23.21 -2.19
N THR A 312 7.47 22.46 -1.11
CA THR A 312 8.12 22.89 0.14
C THR A 312 9.63 23.02 -0.04
N SER A 313 10.28 22.10 -0.77
CA SER A 313 11.71 22.19 -1.08
C SER A 313 12.07 23.41 -1.96
N SER A 314 11.21 23.74 -2.95
CA SER A 314 11.43 24.89 -3.84
C SER A 314 11.20 26.26 -3.17
N SER A 315 10.35 26.32 -2.15
CA SER A 315 10.09 27.55 -1.39
C SER A 315 11.17 27.86 -0.35
N GLY A 316 11.91 26.85 0.11
CA GLY A 316 13.00 27.02 1.07
C GLY A 316 14.28 27.63 0.47
N GLU A 317 14.53 27.50 -0.82
CA GLU A 317 15.69 28.05 -1.51
C GLU A 317 15.59 29.57 -1.80
N THR A 318 14.41 30.19 -1.70
CA THR A 318 14.21 31.60 -2.03
C THR A 318 14.39 32.57 -0.85
N THR A 319 14.62 32.10 0.36
CA THR A 319 14.79 32.96 1.57
C THR A 319 16.23 33.11 2.06
N GLY A 320 17.21 32.61 1.31
CA GLY A 320 18.65 32.66 1.63
C GLY A 320 19.45 33.54 0.68
N LYS A 321 19.05 34.81 0.44
CA LYS A 321 19.87 35.82 -0.23
C LYS A 321 19.83 37.15 0.52
#